data_a36efce24fc313466d82d070fa96b92d
#
_entry.id   a36efce24fc313466d82d070fa96b92d
#
_cell.length_a   1.000
_cell.length_b   1.000
_cell.length_c   1.000
_cell.angle_alpha   90.00
_cell.angle_beta   90.00
_cell.angle_gamma   90.00
#
_symmetry.space_group_name_H-M   'P 1'
#
loop_
_entity.id
_entity.type
_entity.pdbx_description
1 polymer ?
#
loop_
_entity_poly.entity_id
_entity_poly.type
_entity_poly.pdbx_seq_one_letter_code
_entity_poly.pdbx_strand_id
1 'polypeptide(L)'
;MSELETQMEECGVCHALHPMADLVCFDDTLVCPECMEDTTTTCGRCGERMWREDDVGNEDSGHLCQSCYDRYYNTCEECHRIICEEDAYYEDDDRVLCYACHRRHRSRYSINDYSYKPDPIFYGGGPLYMGVELEIDEGGESESNARKILEVANAQEELVYIKHDGSLSDGMEVVSHPMTLAYHMEKMPWQAVLEKAKQLGYLSHQAKTCGLHCHINRDALGGNIAEQEEVIARILYFFEKHWEELLKFSRRTHRQMEQWANRYGYKDSPMEILDHAKKGFRGFRYTAVNLTNAATLEFRWTRGTLRLTSFLATLQLIDRICAVAICLNDDELKQMSWSTFVAGCGQYPELVQYLKERRLYINEPVTAEAEV
;
A
#
# COMPACT_ATOMS: atom_id res chain seq x y z
N MET A 1 -32.44 -64.11 40.35
CA MET A 1 -31.60 -63.27 39.57
C MET A 1 -31.99 -63.49 38.13
N SER A 2 -32.73 -62.56 37.52
CA SER A 2 -33.18 -62.69 36.14
C SER A 2 -31.98 -62.37 35.23
N GLU A 3 -31.58 -63.35 34.43
CA GLU A 3 -30.68 -63.09 33.29
C GLU A 3 -31.40 -62.10 32.38
N LEU A 4 -30.93 -60.91 32.37
CA LEU A 4 -31.25 -59.97 31.32
C LEU A 4 -30.58 -60.54 30.06
N GLU A 5 -31.35 -61.19 29.19
CA GLU A 5 -30.91 -61.47 27.82
C GLU A 5 -30.41 -60.17 27.20
N THR A 6 -29.12 -60.08 26.95
CA THR A 6 -28.52 -58.93 26.27
C THR A 6 -29.03 -58.97 24.83
N GLN A 7 -29.91 -58.03 24.48
CA GLN A 7 -30.43 -57.90 23.12
C GLN A 7 -29.25 -57.65 22.17
N MET A 8 -29.07 -58.56 21.20
CA MET A 8 -28.02 -58.48 20.17
C MET A 8 -28.63 -57.89 18.90
N GLU A 9 -27.95 -56.89 18.34
CA GLU A 9 -28.32 -56.25 17.08
C GLU A 9 -27.15 -56.24 16.12
N GLU A 10 -27.43 -56.14 14.82
CA GLU A 10 -26.45 -56.16 13.76
C GLU A 10 -25.86 -54.74 13.54
N CYS A 11 -24.55 -54.65 13.46
CA CYS A 11 -23.89 -53.42 13.01
C CYS A 11 -24.17 -53.20 11.52
N GLY A 12 -24.71 -52.06 11.15
CA GLY A 12 -25.04 -51.73 9.76
C GLY A 12 -23.84 -51.59 8.83
N VAL A 13 -22.62 -51.56 9.36
CA VAL A 13 -21.38 -51.44 8.57
C VAL A 13 -20.68 -52.80 8.40
N CYS A 14 -20.33 -53.52 9.49
CA CYS A 14 -19.60 -54.77 9.40
C CYS A 14 -20.49 -56.01 9.44
N HIS A 15 -21.79 -55.84 9.68
CA HIS A 15 -22.78 -56.91 9.79
C HIS A 15 -22.55 -57.91 10.94
N ALA A 16 -21.66 -57.59 11.88
CA ALA A 16 -21.47 -58.40 13.08
C ALA A 16 -22.53 -58.12 14.15
N LEU A 17 -22.90 -59.14 14.94
CA LEU A 17 -23.81 -59.00 16.05
C LEU A 17 -23.08 -58.42 17.28
N HIS A 18 -23.61 -57.34 17.84
CA HIS A 18 -23.11 -56.68 19.04
C HIS A 18 -24.24 -56.49 20.06
N PRO A 19 -23.90 -56.42 21.36
CA PRO A 19 -24.89 -55.96 22.33
C PRO A 19 -25.46 -54.62 21.93
N MET A 20 -26.79 -54.45 21.96
CA MET A 20 -27.44 -53.20 21.59
C MET A 20 -26.92 -52.00 22.40
N ALA A 21 -26.50 -52.26 23.65
CA ALA A 21 -25.92 -51.20 24.49
C ALA A 21 -24.55 -50.68 24.01
N ASP A 22 -23.84 -51.43 23.17
CA ASP A 22 -22.53 -51.05 22.61
C ASP A 22 -22.65 -50.39 21.23
N LEU A 23 -23.85 -50.43 20.62
CA LEU A 23 -24.09 -49.81 19.32
C LEU A 23 -24.52 -48.33 19.47
N VAL A 24 -24.00 -47.51 18.60
CA VAL A 24 -24.35 -46.09 18.50
C VAL A 24 -25.22 -45.89 17.25
N CYS A 25 -26.36 -45.21 17.39
CA CYS A 25 -27.14 -44.80 16.23
C CYS A 25 -26.49 -43.56 15.63
N PHE A 26 -25.99 -43.70 14.42
CA PHE A 26 -25.36 -42.62 13.65
C PHE A 26 -25.96 -42.58 12.25
N ASP A 27 -26.58 -41.47 11.87
CA ASP A 27 -27.24 -41.28 10.59
C ASP A 27 -28.22 -42.42 10.25
N ASP A 28 -29.16 -42.67 11.21
CA ASP A 28 -30.16 -43.76 11.18
C ASP A 28 -29.59 -45.18 11.06
N THR A 29 -28.29 -45.37 11.26
CA THR A 29 -27.60 -46.66 11.19
C THR A 29 -27.02 -47.02 12.57
N LEU A 30 -27.23 -48.29 13.04
CA LEU A 30 -26.60 -48.80 14.24
C LEU A 30 -25.14 -49.20 13.91
N VAL A 31 -24.17 -48.58 14.55
CA VAL A 31 -22.74 -48.76 14.25
C VAL A 31 -21.99 -49.17 15.50
N CYS A 32 -21.15 -50.22 15.41
CA CYS A 32 -20.28 -50.63 16.51
C CYS A 32 -19.11 -49.63 16.68
N PRO A 33 -18.49 -49.56 17.87
CA PRO A 33 -17.42 -48.61 18.15
C PRO A 33 -16.25 -48.68 17.17
N GLU A 34 -15.84 -49.89 16.78
CA GLU A 34 -14.74 -50.12 15.84
C GLU A 34 -15.07 -49.54 14.46
N CYS A 35 -16.24 -49.85 13.92
CA CYS A 35 -16.70 -49.26 12.64
C CYS A 35 -16.88 -47.73 12.75
N MET A 36 -17.31 -47.23 13.91
CA MET A 36 -17.45 -45.79 14.12
C MET A 36 -16.12 -45.06 14.01
N GLU A 37 -15.03 -45.64 14.50
CA GLU A 37 -13.69 -45.07 14.36
C GLU A 37 -13.15 -45.20 12.93
N ASP A 38 -13.40 -46.34 12.29
CA ASP A 38 -12.83 -46.66 10.99
C ASP A 38 -13.54 -45.93 9.82
N THR A 39 -14.87 -45.80 9.90
CA THR A 39 -15.68 -45.31 8.77
C THR A 39 -16.18 -43.87 8.93
N THR A 40 -15.98 -43.24 10.08
CA THR A 40 -16.36 -41.85 10.29
C THR A 40 -15.16 -40.96 10.52
N THR A 41 -15.35 -39.67 10.34
CA THR A 41 -14.40 -38.61 10.67
C THR A 41 -15.14 -37.39 11.24
N THR A 42 -14.40 -36.40 11.68
CA THR A 42 -14.98 -35.17 12.26
C THR A 42 -14.60 -33.97 11.41
N CYS A 43 -15.58 -33.17 11.00
CA CYS A 43 -15.34 -31.93 10.31
C CYS A 43 -14.47 -30.97 11.14
N GLY A 44 -13.32 -30.56 10.60
CA GLY A 44 -12.37 -29.69 11.29
C GLY A 44 -12.93 -28.28 11.60
N ARG A 45 -14.02 -27.88 10.93
CA ARG A 45 -14.60 -26.54 11.13
C ARG A 45 -15.75 -26.50 12.13
N CYS A 46 -16.75 -27.37 11.99
CA CYS A 46 -17.92 -27.36 12.86
C CYS A 46 -17.88 -28.41 13.98
N GLY A 47 -16.95 -29.36 13.91
CA GLY A 47 -16.82 -30.44 14.89
C GLY A 47 -17.88 -31.57 14.73
N GLU A 48 -18.72 -31.50 13.71
CA GLU A 48 -19.74 -32.51 13.44
C GLU A 48 -19.10 -33.78 12.89
N ARG A 49 -19.58 -34.95 13.37
CA ARG A 49 -19.13 -36.24 12.87
C ARG A 49 -19.87 -36.57 11.58
N MET A 50 -19.17 -37.15 10.60
CA MET A 50 -19.71 -37.55 9.31
C MET A 50 -19.09 -38.85 8.83
N TRP A 51 -19.71 -39.52 7.87
CA TRP A 51 -19.10 -40.64 7.18
C TRP A 51 -17.84 -40.16 6.42
N ARG A 52 -16.82 -41.01 6.34
CA ARG A 52 -15.59 -40.66 5.57
C ARG A 52 -15.86 -40.48 4.07
N GLU A 53 -16.91 -41.12 3.55
CA GLU A 53 -17.34 -41.01 2.16
C GLU A 53 -17.99 -39.62 1.86
N ASP A 54 -18.50 -38.94 2.90
CA ASP A 54 -19.09 -37.59 2.81
C ASP A 54 -18.05 -36.50 3.06
N ASP A 55 -16.79 -36.85 3.28
CA ASP A 55 -15.70 -35.92 3.49
C ASP A 55 -15.30 -35.28 2.14
N VAL A 56 -15.59 -34.00 1.99
CA VAL A 56 -15.22 -33.20 0.81
C VAL A 56 -13.90 -32.44 0.99
N GLY A 57 -13.24 -32.62 2.13
CA GLY A 57 -11.94 -32.02 2.42
C GLY A 57 -10.79 -32.70 1.64
N ASN A 58 -9.63 -32.09 1.72
CA ASN A 58 -8.39 -32.62 1.14
C ASN A 58 -7.19 -32.37 2.06
N GLU A 59 -5.96 -32.67 1.61
CA GLU A 59 -4.74 -32.48 2.40
C GLU A 59 -4.52 -31.04 2.87
N ASP A 60 -5.01 -30.04 2.12
CA ASP A 60 -4.86 -28.62 2.44
C ASP A 60 -5.89 -28.14 3.46
N SER A 61 -7.13 -28.61 3.38
CA SER A 61 -8.26 -28.17 4.22
C SER A 61 -8.49 -29.05 5.46
N GLY A 62 -7.95 -30.27 5.46
CA GLY A 62 -8.36 -31.30 6.39
C GLY A 62 -9.78 -31.81 6.11
N HIS A 63 -10.37 -32.52 7.05
CA HIS A 63 -11.72 -33.07 6.92
C HIS A 63 -12.79 -31.97 6.95
N LEU A 64 -13.68 -31.96 5.96
CA LEU A 64 -14.77 -30.96 5.83
C LEU A 64 -16.09 -31.65 5.45
N CYS A 65 -17.18 -31.30 6.17
CA CYS A 65 -18.51 -31.65 5.72
C CYS A 65 -18.97 -30.72 4.58
N GLN A 66 -19.88 -31.22 3.73
CA GLN A 66 -20.43 -30.47 2.58
C GLN A 66 -20.99 -29.10 2.98
N SER A 67 -21.73 -29.02 4.08
CA SER A 67 -22.33 -27.78 4.57
C SER A 67 -21.29 -26.69 4.92
N CYS A 68 -20.15 -27.11 5.52
CA CYS A 68 -19.06 -26.18 5.79
C CYS A 68 -18.33 -25.79 4.52
N TYR A 69 -18.12 -26.71 3.60
CA TYR A 69 -17.51 -26.42 2.31
C TYR A 69 -18.34 -25.38 1.55
N ASP A 70 -19.64 -25.64 1.32
CA ASP A 70 -20.50 -24.75 0.56
C ASP A 70 -20.64 -23.32 1.13
N ARG A 71 -20.42 -23.21 2.45
CA ARG A 71 -20.62 -21.94 3.14
C ARG A 71 -19.34 -21.10 3.33
N TYR A 72 -18.17 -21.74 3.39
CA TYR A 72 -16.97 -21.07 3.86
C TYR A 72 -15.72 -21.37 3.03
N TYR A 73 -15.82 -22.20 2.00
CA TYR A 73 -14.66 -22.59 1.21
C TYR A 73 -14.96 -22.52 -0.29
N ASN A 74 -13.91 -22.37 -1.05
CA ASN A 74 -13.92 -22.47 -2.49
C ASN A 74 -12.78 -23.38 -2.95
N THR A 75 -12.87 -23.88 -4.17
CA THR A 75 -11.77 -24.60 -4.81
C THR A 75 -11.09 -23.71 -5.81
N CYS A 76 -9.76 -23.56 -5.70
CA CYS A 76 -8.95 -22.88 -6.70
C CYS A 76 -9.08 -23.60 -8.05
N GLU A 77 -9.54 -22.90 -9.07
CA GLU A 77 -9.79 -23.48 -10.41
C GLU A 77 -8.51 -23.90 -11.14
N GLU A 78 -7.35 -23.40 -10.75
CA GLU A 78 -6.08 -23.74 -11.40
C GLU A 78 -5.36 -24.92 -10.71
N CYS A 79 -5.24 -24.92 -9.38
CA CYS A 79 -4.51 -25.97 -8.67
C CYS A 79 -5.37 -26.90 -7.83
N HIS A 80 -6.70 -26.70 -7.85
CA HIS A 80 -7.71 -27.49 -7.15
C HIS A 80 -7.55 -27.55 -5.62
N ARG A 81 -6.78 -26.63 -5.04
CA ARG A 81 -6.66 -26.49 -3.59
C ARG A 81 -7.95 -25.92 -3.01
N ILE A 82 -8.42 -26.51 -1.92
CA ILE A 82 -9.53 -25.95 -1.15
C ILE A 82 -8.99 -24.77 -0.29
N ILE A 83 -9.63 -23.63 -0.40
CA ILE A 83 -9.26 -22.38 0.25
C ILE A 83 -10.44 -21.79 1.02
N CYS A 84 -10.18 -21.14 2.15
CA CYS A 84 -11.21 -20.38 2.83
C CYS A 84 -11.70 -19.23 1.91
N GLU A 85 -13.00 -18.92 1.95
CA GLU A 85 -13.55 -17.83 1.12
C GLU A 85 -12.87 -16.48 1.38
N GLU A 86 -12.43 -16.24 2.61
CA GLU A 86 -11.68 -15.03 2.98
C GLU A 86 -10.32 -14.92 2.28
N ASP A 87 -9.73 -16.07 1.86
CA ASP A 87 -8.44 -16.17 1.18
C ASP A 87 -8.61 -16.37 -0.34
N ALA A 88 -9.85 -16.34 -0.85
CA ALA A 88 -10.14 -16.52 -2.27
C ALA A 88 -9.95 -15.22 -3.04
N TYR A 89 -9.34 -15.32 -4.21
CA TYR A 89 -9.17 -14.23 -5.17
C TYR A 89 -10.07 -14.47 -6.37
N TYR A 90 -10.91 -13.48 -6.69
CA TYR A 90 -11.81 -13.51 -7.83
C TYR A 90 -11.22 -12.69 -8.96
N GLU A 91 -11.14 -13.26 -10.16
CA GLU A 91 -10.72 -12.55 -11.37
C GLU A 91 -11.94 -12.02 -12.15
N ASP A 92 -11.71 -11.15 -13.14
CA ASP A 92 -12.77 -10.48 -13.92
C ASP A 92 -13.69 -11.46 -14.70
N ASP A 93 -13.24 -12.69 -14.92
CA ASP A 93 -14.00 -13.78 -15.55
C ASP A 93 -14.67 -14.71 -14.53
N ASP A 94 -14.86 -14.24 -13.30
CA ASP A 94 -15.45 -14.95 -12.14
C ASP A 94 -14.64 -16.19 -11.68
N ARG A 95 -13.41 -16.40 -12.17
CA ARG A 95 -12.56 -17.50 -11.69
C ARG A 95 -12.10 -17.28 -10.26
N VAL A 96 -12.14 -18.38 -9.50
CA VAL A 96 -11.68 -18.41 -8.10
C VAL A 96 -10.27 -18.99 -8.04
N LEU A 97 -9.32 -18.22 -7.51
CA LEU A 97 -7.92 -18.63 -7.39
C LEU A 97 -7.43 -18.55 -5.94
N CYS A 98 -6.53 -19.46 -5.54
CA CYS A 98 -5.74 -19.30 -4.34
C CYS A 98 -4.66 -18.19 -4.54
N TYR A 99 -4.12 -17.66 -3.45
CA TYR A 99 -3.08 -16.64 -3.50
C TYR A 99 -1.90 -17.00 -4.43
N ALA A 100 -1.42 -18.25 -4.39
CA ALA A 100 -0.28 -18.67 -5.20
C ALA A 100 -0.59 -18.69 -6.72
N CYS A 101 -1.79 -19.14 -7.10
CA CYS A 101 -2.22 -19.16 -8.51
C CYS A 101 -2.55 -17.75 -8.98
N HIS A 102 -3.28 -16.98 -8.20
CA HIS A 102 -3.54 -15.57 -8.46
C HIS A 102 -2.23 -14.77 -8.65
N ARG A 103 -1.24 -14.96 -7.76
CA ARG A 103 0.08 -14.37 -7.92
C ARG A 103 0.79 -14.81 -9.21
N ARG A 104 0.68 -16.08 -9.62
CA ARG A 104 1.24 -16.57 -10.90
C ARG A 104 0.52 -15.97 -12.11
N HIS A 105 -0.80 -15.81 -12.04
CA HIS A 105 -1.56 -15.13 -13.09
C HIS A 105 -1.17 -13.66 -13.18
N ARG A 106 -1.08 -12.96 -12.05
CA ARG A 106 -0.62 -11.57 -11.99
C ARG A 106 0.81 -11.37 -12.46
N SER A 107 1.69 -12.35 -12.28
CA SER A 107 3.06 -12.26 -12.85
C SER A 107 3.08 -12.26 -14.39
N ARG A 108 1.95 -12.55 -15.05
CA ARG A 108 1.77 -12.37 -16.51
C ARG A 108 1.41 -10.93 -16.87
N TYR A 109 0.82 -10.19 -15.95
CA TYR A 109 0.47 -8.78 -16.14
C TYR A 109 1.54 -7.90 -15.48
N SER A 110 2.01 -6.95 -16.24
CA SER A 110 2.99 -5.97 -15.76
C SER A 110 2.30 -4.77 -15.13
N ILE A 111 1.01 -4.57 -15.41
CA ILE A 111 0.16 -3.53 -14.83
C ILE A 111 -0.81 -4.19 -13.84
N ASN A 112 -0.75 -3.80 -12.60
CA ASN A 112 -1.63 -4.27 -11.53
C ASN A 112 -2.87 -3.38 -11.43
N ASP A 113 -3.95 -3.90 -10.81
CA ASP A 113 -5.16 -3.12 -10.55
C ASP A 113 -4.89 -1.92 -9.64
N TYR A 114 -5.77 -0.95 -9.67
CA TYR A 114 -5.74 0.23 -8.81
C TYR A 114 -5.60 -0.11 -7.31
N SER A 115 -6.30 -1.15 -6.85
CA SER A 115 -6.30 -1.57 -5.44
C SER A 115 -5.07 -2.37 -5.01
N TYR A 116 -4.19 -2.76 -5.94
CA TYR A 116 -3.02 -3.57 -5.63
C TYR A 116 -2.09 -2.88 -4.62
N LYS A 117 -1.80 -3.59 -3.54
CA LYS A 117 -0.85 -3.18 -2.49
C LYS A 117 -0.05 -4.41 -2.07
N PRO A 118 1.14 -4.62 -2.62
CA PRO A 118 2.01 -5.71 -2.18
C PRO A 118 2.52 -5.46 -0.77
N ASP A 119 2.98 -6.52 -0.12
CA ASP A 119 3.75 -6.36 1.11
C ASP A 119 4.97 -5.47 0.85
N PRO A 120 5.21 -4.45 1.67
CA PRO A 120 6.30 -3.51 1.42
C PRO A 120 7.67 -4.16 1.63
N ILE A 121 8.58 -3.98 0.68
CA ILE A 121 9.99 -4.31 0.82
C ILE A 121 10.72 -3.01 1.15
N PHE A 122 11.43 -2.97 2.28
CA PHE A 122 12.13 -1.77 2.74
C PHE A 122 13.58 -1.79 2.28
N TYR A 123 14.02 -0.74 1.57
CA TYR A 123 15.37 -0.63 1.04
C TYR A 123 16.16 0.51 1.70
N GLY A 124 17.41 0.21 2.06
CA GLY A 124 18.29 1.13 2.78
C GLY A 124 18.12 1.02 4.30
N GLY A 125 19.00 1.71 5.03
CA GLY A 125 19.00 1.75 6.50
C GLY A 125 18.69 3.15 7.01
N GLY A 126 17.68 3.27 7.87
CA GLY A 126 17.29 4.55 8.47
C GLY A 126 15.85 4.53 8.97
N PRO A 127 15.42 5.56 9.72
CA PRO A 127 14.05 5.61 10.22
C PRO A 127 13.05 6.06 9.15
N LEU A 128 13.44 6.97 8.24
CA LEU A 128 12.55 7.58 7.25
C LEU A 128 12.64 6.86 5.91
N TYR A 129 11.53 6.28 5.49
CA TYR A 129 11.34 5.65 4.19
C TYR A 129 10.33 6.41 3.36
N MET A 130 10.60 6.48 2.06
CA MET A 130 9.78 7.13 1.05
C MET A 130 9.29 6.10 0.04
N GLY A 131 7.97 5.98 -0.12
CA GLY A 131 7.35 5.28 -1.24
C GLY A 131 6.92 6.32 -2.28
N VAL A 132 7.25 6.12 -3.54
CA VAL A 132 6.99 7.08 -4.62
C VAL A 132 5.93 6.54 -5.56
N GLU A 133 4.95 7.36 -5.91
CA GLU A 133 3.98 7.15 -6.97
C GLU A 133 4.24 8.18 -8.07
N LEU A 134 4.70 7.69 -9.23
CA LEU A 134 4.98 8.52 -10.40
C LEU A 134 3.95 8.22 -11.49
N GLU A 135 3.07 9.16 -11.74
CA GLU A 135 2.09 9.10 -12.81
C GLU A 135 2.74 9.48 -14.16
N ILE A 136 2.52 8.64 -15.17
CA ILE A 136 2.94 8.83 -16.57
C ILE A 136 1.75 8.58 -17.49
N ASP A 137 1.58 9.41 -18.55
CA ASP A 137 0.37 9.42 -19.36
C ASP A 137 0.71 9.62 -20.85
N GLU A 138 -0.29 9.49 -21.75
CA GLU A 138 -0.17 9.70 -23.21
C GLU A 138 0.71 8.65 -23.94
N GLY A 139 1.20 7.64 -23.26
CA GLY A 139 2.04 6.58 -23.83
C GLY A 139 1.34 5.23 -23.95
N GLY A 140 0.09 5.16 -23.57
CA GLY A 140 -0.74 3.96 -23.51
C GLY A 140 -0.69 3.24 -22.15
N GLU A 141 -1.82 2.71 -21.70
CA GLU A 141 -1.86 1.70 -20.66
C GLU A 141 -1.45 0.36 -21.28
N SER A 142 -0.15 0.17 -21.48
CA SER A 142 0.43 -0.88 -22.29
C SER A 142 1.27 -1.85 -21.47
N GLU A 143 0.85 -3.12 -21.39
CA GLU A 143 1.58 -4.22 -20.77
C GLU A 143 3.01 -4.36 -21.31
N SER A 144 3.21 -4.17 -22.62
CA SER A 144 4.54 -4.23 -23.24
C SER A 144 5.43 -3.08 -22.76
N ASN A 145 4.88 -1.87 -22.61
CA ASN A 145 5.63 -0.72 -22.15
C ASN A 145 5.93 -0.84 -20.65
N ALA A 146 4.94 -1.28 -19.86
CA ALA A 146 5.11 -1.56 -18.43
C ALA A 146 6.25 -2.56 -18.18
N ARG A 147 6.27 -3.68 -18.94
CA ARG A 147 7.34 -4.67 -18.84
C ARG A 147 8.71 -4.07 -19.11
N LYS A 148 8.86 -3.24 -20.14
CA LYS A 148 10.13 -2.58 -20.48
C LYS A 148 10.61 -1.61 -19.41
N ILE A 149 9.68 -0.96 -18.68
CA ILE A 149 10.01 -0.09 -17.54
C ILE A 149 10.44 -0.96 -16.36
N LEU A 150 9.70 -2.04 -16.06
CA LEU A 150 10.05 -2.99 -14.99
C LEU A 150 11.39 -3.68 -15.23
N GLU A 151 11.71 -4.07 -16.45
CA GLU A 151 13.01 -4.66 -16.82
C GLU A 151 14.18 -3.73 -16.47
N VAL A 152 14.00 -2.43 -16.63
CA VAL A 152 15.04 -1.43 -16.28
C VAL A 152 15.05 -1.16 -14.78
N ALA A 153 13.88 -1.03 -14.16
CA ALA A 153 13.78 -0.69 -12.76
C ALA A 153 14.18 -1.86 -11.85
N ASN A 154 13.75 -3.07 -12.19
CA ASN A 154 13.86 -4.28 -11.38
C ASN A 154 14.96 -5.24 -11.89
N ALA A 155 15.98 -4.72 -12.54
CA ALA A 155 17.04 -5.57 -13.13
C ALA A 155 17.78 -6.46 -12.11
N GLN A 156 17.84 -6.05 -10.85
CA GLN A 156 18.53 -6.76 -9.77
C GLN A 156 17.61 -7.14 -8.61
N GLU A 157 16.69 -6.26 -8.25
CA GLU A 157 15.79 -6.36 -7.11
C GLU A 157 14.40 -5.85 -7.51
N GLU A 158 13.34 -6.25 -6.80
CA GLU A 158 11.98 -5.77 -7.03
C GLU A 158 11.80 -4.38 -6.41
N LEU A 159 12.21 -3.34 -7.12
CA LEU A 159 12.22 -1.97 -6.61
C LEU A 159 10.91 -1.23 -6.84
N VAL A 160 10.19 -1.57 -7.92
CA VAL A 160 8.93 -0.93 -8.30
C VAL A 160 7.91 -1.94 -8.82
N TYR A 161 6.66 -1.53 -8.80
CA TYR A 161 5.56 -2.18 -9.52
C TYR A 161 4.76 -1.12 -10.26
N ILE A 162 3.92 -1.54 -11.22
CA ILE A 162 3.11 -0.64 -12.02
C ILE A 162 1.63 -0.94 -11.76
N LYS A 163 0.83 0.13 -11.69
CA LYS A 163 -0.61 0.07 -11.45
C LYS A 163 -1.40 0.84 -12.49
N HIS A 164 -2.64 0.40 -12.68
CA HIS A 164 -3.69 1.20 -13.28
C HIS A 164 -4.02 2.42 -12.41
N ASP A 165 -4.22 3.59 -13.03
CA ASP A 165 -4.79 4.77 -12.38
C ASP A 165 -5.87 5.40 -13.27
N GLY A 166 -7.12 5.32 -12.83
CA GLY A 166 -8.27 5.85 -13.56
C GLY A 166 -8.33 7.38 -13.67
N SER A 167 -7.40 8.12 -13.06
CA SER A 167 -7.28 9.57 -13.24
C SER A 167 -6.46 9.96 -14.48
N LEU A 168 -5.72 9.01 -15.05
CA LEU A 168 -4.94 9.17 -16.26
C LEU A 168 -5.80 8.98 -17.51
N SER A 169 -5.42 9.61 -18.62
CA SER A 169 -6.14 9.51 -19.89
C SER A 169 -5.79 8.24 -20.65
N ASP A 170 -4.52 7.91 -20.74
CA ASP A 170 -3.96 6.75 -21.40
C ASP A 170 -2.54 6.49 -20.86
N GLY A 171 -2.47 6.08 -19.60
CA GLY A 171 -1.23 6.00 -18.85
C GLY A 171 -1.26 4.98 -17.72
N MET A 172 -0.26 5.03 -16.86
CA MET A 172 -0.09 4.15 -15.72
C MET A 172 0.72 4.82 -14.62
N GLU A 173 0.68 4.24 -13.44
CA GLU A 173 1.39 4.68 -12.25
C GLU A 173 2.57 3.75 -11.96
N VAL A 174 3.78 4.31 -11.85
CA VAL A 174 4.98 3.60 -11.40
C VAL A 174 5.15 3.83 -9.90
N VAL A 175 5.03 2.76 -9.13
CA VAL A 175 5.06 2.81 -7.66
C VAL A 175 6.32 2.14 -7.13
N SER A 176 7.09 2.84 -6.29
CA SER A 176 8.26 2.23 -5.65
C SER A 176 7.91 1.56 -4.33
N HIS A 177 8.63 0.51 -3.97
CA HIS A 177 8.72 0.07 -2.59
C HIS A 177 9.32 1.18 -1.71
N PRO A 178 9.08 1.15 -0.38
CA PRO A 178 9.64 2.14 0.54
C PRO A 178 11.17 2.12 0.57
N MET A 179 11.80 3.25 0.31
CA MET A 179 13.26 3.40 0.26
C MET A 179 13.71 4.61 1.06
N THR A 180 14.90 4.56 1.66
CA THR A 180 15.50 5.76 2.24
C THR A 180 15.88 6.75 1.12
N LEU A 181 16.00 8.04 1.44
CA LEU A 181 16.44 9.04 0.46
C LEU A 181 17.80 8.65 -0.16
N ALA A 182 18.76 8.17 0.65
CA ALA A 182 20.06 7.69 0.16
C ALA A 182 19.91 6.56 -0.87
N TYR A 183 18.99 5.62 -0.63
CA TYR A 183 18.75 4.53 -1.58
C TYR A 183 18.12 5.04 -2.89
N HIS A 184 17.15 5.97 -2.81
CA HIS A 184 16.60 6.62 -3.99
C HIS A 184 17.66 7.36 -4.83
N MET A 185 18.65 7.97 -4.16
CA MET A 185 19.71 8.75 -4.79
C MET A 185 20.80 7.89 -5.42
N GLU A 186 21.18 6.78 -4.76
CA GLU A 186 22.40 6.05 -5.08
C GLU A 186 22.17 4.70 -5.76
N LYS A 187 21.03 4.04 -5.46
CA LYS A 187 20.77 2.64 -5.85
C LYS A 187 19.60 2.51 -6.81
N MET A 188 18.53 3.25 -6.58
CA MET A 188 17.36 3.20 -7.46
C MET A 188 17.68 3.80 -8.83
N PRO A 189 17.49 3.06 -9.95
CA PRO A 189 17.91 3.52 -11.29
C PRO A 189 16.91 4.52 -11.89
N TRP A 190 16.51 5.57 -11.15
CA TRP A 190 15.53 6.54 -11.59
C TRP A 190 15.84 7.18 -12.94
N GLN A 191 17.12 7.51 -13.20
CA GLN A 191 17.48 8.09 -14.49
C GLN A 191 17.07 7.17 -15.65
N ALA A 192 17.41 5.88 -15.56
CA ALA A 192 17.09 4.92 -16.60
C ALA A 192 15.57 4.68 -16.73
N VAL A 193 14.83 4.64 -15.61
CA VAL A 193 13.37 4.53 -15.58
C VAL A 193 12.71 5.73 -16.27
N LEU A 194 13.08 6.95 -15.90
CA LEU A 194 12.53 8.18 -16.46
C LEU A 194 12.87 8.34 -17.95
N GLU A 195 14.08 7.96 -18.36
CA GLU A 195 14.48 7.94 -19.77
C GLU A 195 13.75 6.89 -20.57
N LYS A 196 13.53 5.69 -20.00
CA LYS A 196 12.74 4.64 -20.63
C LYS A 196 11.29 5.08 -20.85
N ALA A 197 10.65 5.68 -19.85
CA ALA A 197 9.30 6.23 -20.00
C ALA A 197 9.22 7.26 -21.14
N LYS A 198 10.18 8.21 -21.22
CA LYS A 198 10.26 9.18 -22.33
C LYS A 198 10.47 8.51 -23.69
N GLN A 199 11.35 7.50 -23.79
CA GLN A 199 11.60 6.76 -25.03
C GLN A 199 10.35 6.01 -25.53
N LEU A 200 9.48 5.58 -24.60
CA LEU A 200 8.21 4.92 -24.89
C LEU A 200 7.06 5.90 -25.21
N GLY A 201 7.34 7.21 -25.22
CA GLY A 201 6.38 8.24 -25.58
C GLY A 201 5.57 8.82 -24.40
N TYR A 202 5.82 8.35 -23.17
CA TYR A 202 5.11 8.91 -22.02
C TYR A 202 5.48 10.35 -21.75
N LEU A 203 4.46 11.10 -21.36
CA LEU A 203 4.53 12.41 -20.78
C LEU A 203 4.23 12.32 -19.27
N SER A 204 4.48 13.41 -18.54
CA SER A 204 4.06 13.53 -17.15
C SER A 204 3.46 14.92 -16.96
N HIS A 205 4.21 15.94 -16.54
CA HIS A 205 3.64 17.28 -16.35
C HIS A 205 3.00 17.90 -17.62
N GLN A 206 3.40 17.48 -18.81
CA GLN A 206 2.83 17.99 -20.08
C GLN A 206 1.44 17.42 -20.35
N ALA A 207 1.15 16.20 -19.89
CA ALA A 207 -0.17 15.58 -19.99
C ALA A 207 -1.25 16.33 -19.17
N LYS A 208 -0.84 17.11 -18.16
CA LYS A 208 -1.69 17.88 -17.23
C LYS A 208 -2.46 17.02 -16.20
N THR A 209 -2.52 15.74 -16.36
CA THR A 209 -3.14 14.75 -15.48
C THR A 209 -2.22 14.34 -14.33
N CYS A 210 -0.92 14.21 -14.59
CA CYS A 210 0.04 13.53 -13.75
C CYS A 210 0.50 14.29 -12.50
N GLY A 211 0.58 13.56 -11.38
CA GLY A 211 1.22 13.93 -10.14
C GLY A 211 2.53 13.17 -9.91
N LEU A 212 3.27 13.62 -8.91
CA LEU A 212 4.33 12.88 -8.25
C LEU A 212 3.99 12.88 -6.76
N HIS A 213 3.62 11.72 -6.24
CA HIS A 213 3.24 11.57 -4.85
C HIS A 213 4.35 10.84 -4.09
N CYS A 214 4.51 11.19 -2.83
CA CYS A 214 5.51 10.55 -1.97
C CYS A 214 4.88 10.22 -0.62
N HIS A 215 4.94 8.97 -0.23
CA HIS A 215 4.51 8.47 1.06
C HIS A 215 5.70 8.33 1.99
N ILE A 216 5.58 8.85 3.20
CA ILE A 216 6.55 8.59 4.27
C ILE A 216 5.90 7.75 5.38
N ASN A 217 6.68 6.88 6.02
CA ASN A 217 6.19 6.09 7.14
C ASN A 217 5.98 6.97 8.38
N ARG A 218 4.83 6.81 9.04
CA ARG A 218 4.49 7.59 10.26
C ARG A 218 5.42 7.29 11.43
N ASP A 219 5.91 6.06 11.54
CA ASP A 219 6.79 5.64 12.63
C ASP A 219 8.11 6.42 12.67
N ALA A 220 8.55 6.99 11.52
CA ALA A 220 9.70 7.89 11.49
C ALA A 220 9.46 9.23 12.20
N LEU A 221 8.20 9.59 12.42
CA LEU A 221 7.82 10.89 12.97
C LEU A 221 7.72 10.89 14.51
N GLY A 222 7.72 9.71 15.15
CA GLY A 222 7.66 9.60 16.61
C GLY A 222 7.41 8.17 17.08
N GLY A 223 7.80 7.87 18.30
CA GLY A 223 7.68 6.54 18.91
C GLY A 223 6.26 6.16 19.35
N ASN A 224 5.34 7.13 19.34
CA ASN A 224 3.93 6.93 19.66
C ASN A 224 3.04 7.90 18.87
N ILE A 225 1.74 7.66 18.88
CA ILE A 225 0.77 8.45 18.11
C ILE A 225 0.82 9.95 18.47
N ALA A 226 0.98 10.30 19.72
CA ALA A 226 1.00 11.71 20.14
C ALA A 226 2.22 12.45 19.57
N GLU A 227 3.40 11.85 19.65
CA GLU A 227 4.62 12.40 19.05
C GLU A 227 4.50 12.51 17.52
N GLN A 228 3.95 11.47 16.87
CA GLN A 228 3.70 11.51 15.43
C GLN A 228 2.76 12.65 15.05
N GLU A 229 1.69 12.87 15.82
CA GLU A 229 0.73 13.94 15.57
C GLU A 229 1.34 15.33 15.76
N GLU A 230 2.22 15.53 16.73
CA GLU A 230 2.96 16.78 16.90
C GLU A 230 3.82 17.09 15.67
N VAL A 231 4.56 16.10 15.17
CA VAL A 231 5.40 16.27 13.97
C VAL A 231 4.54 16.47 12.71
N ILE A 232 3.45 15.73 12.58
CA ILE A 232 2.50 15.92 11.47
C ILE A 232 1.91 17.34 11.52
N ALA A 233 1.52 17.83 12.69
CA ALA A 233 1.01 19.19 12.86
C ALA A 233 2.04 20.24 12.39
N ARG A 234 3.33 20.05 12.71
CA ARG A 234 4.42 20.93 12.26
C ARG A 234 4.63 20.85 10.74
N ILE A 235 4.51 19.65 10.14
CA ILE A 235 4.55 19.50 8.67
C ILE A 235 3.41 20.28 8.02
N LEU A 236 2.18 20.14 8.52
CA LEU A 236 1.04 20.89 8.00
C LEU A 236 1.23 22.40 8.17
N TYR A 237 1.73 22.83 9.32
CA TYR A 237 2.02 24.24 9.57
C TYR A 237 3.07 24.78 8.60
N PHE A 238 4.14 24.03 8.35
CA PHE A 238 5.14 24.40 7.35
C PHE A 238 4.52 24.60 5.97
N PHE A 239 3.64 23.72 5.53
CA PHE A 239 2.93 23.82 4.26
C PHE A 239 2.05 25.05 4.20
N GLU A 240 1.28 25.33 5.23
CA GLU A 240 0.38 26.47 5.26
C GLU A 240 1.14 27.81 5.32
N LYS A 241 2.22 27.84 6.09
CA LYS A 241 3.07 29.04 6.24
C LYS A 241 3.82 29.38 4.96
N HIS A 242 4.33 28.39 4.24
CA HIS A 242 5.14 28.54 3.03
C HIS A 242 4.37 28.15 1.76
N TRP A 243 3.05 28.35 1.77
CA TRP A 243 2.18 27.92 0.68
C TRP A 243 2.58 28.48 -0.69
N GLU A 244 2.90 29.76 -0.76
CA GLU A 244 3.25 30.42 -2.03
C GLU A 244 4.55 29.88 -2.64
N GLU A 245 5.55 29.61 -1.80
CA GLU A 245 6.80 29.00 -2.20
C GLU A 245 6.58 27.56 -2.67
N LEU A 246 5.78 26.79 -1.94
CA LEU A 246 5.45 25.39 -2.27
C LEU A 246 4.57 25.32 -3.52
N LEU A 247 3.64 26.22 -3.72
CA LEU A 247 2.87 26.34 -4.96
C LEU A 247 3.80 26.61 -6.15
N LYS A 248 4.73 27.55 -6.01
CA LYS A 248 5.71 27.87 -7.06
C LYS A 248 6.67 26.69 -7.31
N PHE A 249 7.05 25.96 -6.27
CA PHE A 249 7.85 24.74 -6.39
C PHE A 249 7.12 23.66 -7.16
N SER A 250 5.84 23.42 -6.86
CA SER A 250 5.01 22.38 -7.47
C SER A 250 4.78 22.54 -8.97
N ARG A 251 4.87 23.76 -9.49
CA ARG A 251 4.49 24.16 -10.86
C ARG A 251 3.01 23.94 -11.18
N ARG A 252 2.16 23.73 -10.19
CA ARG A 252 0.70 23.71 -10.35
C ARG A 252 0.16 25.14 -10.34
N THR A 253 -1.00 25.33 -10.93
CA THR A 253 -1.81 26.54 -10.78
C THR A 253 -2.64 26.46 -9.50
N HIS A 254 -3.14 27.60 -9.00
CA HIS A 254 -4.07 27.61 -7.86
C HIS A 254 -5.26 26.66 -8.09
N ARG A 255 -5.87 26.72 -9.27
CA ARG A 255 -7.00 25.83 -9.65
C ARG A 255 -6.63 24.34 -9.59
N GLN A 256 -5.43 23.96 -10.02
CA GLN A 256 -4.97 22.57 -9.93
C GLN A 256 -4.70 22.15 -8.48
N MET A 257 -4.22 23.07 -7.64
CA MET A 257 -4.07 22.80 -6.21
C MET A 257 -5.43 22.59 -5.54
N GLU A 258 -6.40 23.47 -5.79
CA GLU A 258 -7.77 23.33 -5.26
C GLU A 258 -8.44 22.02 -5.68
N GLN A 259 -8.14 21.53 -6.86
CA GLN A 259 -8.73 20.29 -7.38
C GLN A 259 -8.06 19.03 -6.82
N TRP A 260 -6.72 19.01 -6.74
CA TRP A 260 -5.96 17.77 -6.53
C TRP A 260 -5.08 17.75 -5.27
N ALA A 261 -4.82 18.91 -4.67
CA ALA A 261 -3.88 19.05 -3.56
C ALA A 261 -4.25 20.26 -2.68
N ASN A 262 -5.48 20.27 -2.21
CA ASN A 262 -6.04 21.41 -1.48
C ASN A 262 -5.27 21.67 -0.17
N ARG A 263 -5.23 22.92 0.24
CA ARG A 263 -4.67 23.33 1.53
C ARG A 263 -5.70 23.18 2.65
N TYR A 264 -5.21 23.04 3.88
CA TYR A 264 -6.08 23.02 5.07
C TYR A 264 -6.46 24.42 5.55
N GLY A 265 -5.66 25.42 5.23
CA GLY A 265 -5.79 26.80 5.68
C GLY A 265 -4.94 27.09 6.92
N TYR A 266 -4.26 28.23 6.86
CA TYR A 266 -3.36 28.68 7.94
C TYR A 266 -4.09 28.86 9.27
N LYS A 267 -3.44 28.47 10.38
CA LYS A 267 -3.82 28.73 11.77
C LYS A 267 -2.60 29.17 12.53
N ASP A 268 -2.81 29.76 13.72
CA ASP A 268 -1.73 30.31 14.53
C ASP A 268 -0.89 29.23 15.24
N SER A 269 -1.42 28.02 15.38
CA SER A 269 -0.69 26.90 15.97
C SER A 269 -0.71 25.66 15.06
N PRO A 270 0.36 24.85 15.07
CA PRO A 270 0.42 23.60 14.33
C PRO A 270 -0.73 22.65 14.67
N MET A 271 -1.04 22.45 15.95
CA MET A 271 -2.10 21.55 16.38
C MET A 271 -3.50 22.00 15.93
N GLU A 272 -3.77 23.31 15.85
CA GLU A 272 -5.04 23.81 15.33
C GLU A 272 -5.24 23.45 13.86
N ILE A 273 -4.17 23.41 13.06
CA ILE A 273 -4.23 22.96 11.65
C ILE A 273 -4.55 21.48 11.61
N LEU A 274 -3.88 20.66 12.42
CA LEU A 274 -4.13 19.22 12.47
C LEU A 274 -5.56 18.91 12.93
N ASP A 275 -6.04 19.59 13.98
CA ASP A 275 -7.42 19.45 14.45
C ASP A 275 -8.44 19.84 13.38
N HIS A 276 -8.17 20.93 12.66
CA HIS A 276 -9.01 21.36 11.55
C HIS A 276 -9.01 20.33 10.42
N ALA A 277 -7.84 19.78 10.07
CA ALA A 277 -7.69 18.74 9.07
C ALA A 277 -8.48 17.48 9.44
N LYS A 278 -8.37 17.01 10.68
CA LYS A 278 -9.09 15.83 11.18
C LYS A 278 -10.62 16.03 11.23
N LYS A 279 -11.09 17.24 11.50
CA LYS A 279 -12.53 17.56 11.61
C LYS A 279 -13.15 17.88 10.27
N GLY A 280 -12.52 18.73 9.45
CA GLY A 280 -13.09 19.29 8.23
C GLY A 280 -12.82 18.48 6.97
N PHE A 281 -11.75 17.68 6.96
CA PHE A 281 -11.29 16.94 5.77
C PHE A 281 -11.28 15.42 5.99
N ARG A 282 -12.09 14.94 6.91
CA ARG A 282 -12.14 13.50 7.22
C ARG A 282 -12.49 12.67 5.98
N GLY A 283 -11.57 11.79 5.57
CA GLY A 283 -11.73 10.94 4.39
C GLY A 283 -11.51 11.65 3.04
N PHE A 284 -11.19 12.94 3.05
CA PHE A 284 -10.87 13.69 1.83
C PHE A 284 -9.37 13.59 1.49
N ARG A 285 -9.03 12.85 0.44
CA ARG A 285 -7.64 12.55 0.07
C ARG A 285 -6.96 13.63 -0.79
N TYR A 286 -7.70 14.55 -1.39
CA TYR A 286 -7.17 15.54 -2.34
C TYR A 286 -6.62 16.78 -1.62
N THR A 287 -5.75 16.56 -0.64
CA THR A 287 -5.04 17.62 0.09
C THR A 287 -3.55 17.57 -0.24
N ALA A 288 -2.82 18.69 -0.05
CA ALA A 288 -1.39 18.78 -0.33
C ALA A 288 -0.57 17.76 0.48
N VAL A 289 -1.00 17.54 1.72
CA VAL A 289 -0.51 16.47 2.60
C VAL A 289 -1.71 15.65 3.05
N ASN A 290 -1.86 14.45 2.53
CA ASN A 290 -3.00 13.58 2.81
C ASN A 290 -2.77 12.76 4.08
N LEU A 291 -3.74 12.81 5.00
CA LEU A 291 -3.72 12.15 6.30
C LEU A 291 -4.53 10.84 6.35
N THR A 292 -5.17 10.44 5.26
CA THR A 292 -6.14 9.32 5.27
C THR A 292 -5.49 7.94 5.42
N ASN A 293 -4.21 7.80 5.07
CA ASN A 293 -3.48 6.53 5.21
C ASN A 293 -3.06 6.30 6.67
N ALA A 294 -3.32 5.10 7.20
CA ALA A 294 -2.99 4.75 8.57
C ALA A 294 -1.48 4.64 8.82
N ALA A 295 -0.74 4.01 7.91
CA ALA A 295 0.70 3.74 8.05
C ALA A 295 1.59 4.87 7.51
N THR A 296 1.07 5.71 6.60
CA THR A 296 1.88 6.70 5.89
C THR A 296 1.26 8.09 5.93
N LEU A 297 2.11 9.10 5.71
CA LEU A 297 1.73 10.46 5.37
C LEU A 297 2.06 10.66 3.89
N GLU A 298 1.09 11.11 3.09
CA GLU A 298 1.24 11.23 1.63
C GLU A 298 1.35 12.70 1.22
N PHE A 299 2.41 13.04 0.52
CA PHE A 299 2.64 14.35 -0.08
C PHE A 299 2.19 14.34 -1.54
N ARG A 300 1.20 15.17 -1.90
CA ARG A 300 0.51 15.15 -3.20
C ARG A 300 0.61 16.45 -4.00
N TRP A 301 1.26 17.49 -3.49
CA TRP A 301 1.19 18.84 -4.07
C TRP A 301 1.99 19.03 -5.35
N THR A 302 2.93 18.12 -5.70
CA THR A 302 3.80 18.27 -6.88
C THR A 302 3.18 17.71 -8.15
N ARG A 303 3.47 18.35 -9.27
CA ARG A 303 3.19 17.78 -10.60
C ARG A 303 4.15 16.64 -10.87
N GLY A 304 3.71 15.68 -11.66
CA GLY A 304 4.57 14.64 -12.20
C GLY A 304 5.74 15.22 -13.01
N THR A 305 6.83 14.48 -13.10
CA THR A 305 8.01 14.90 -13.86
C THR A 305 8.85 13.70 -14.31
N LEU A 306 9.30 13.75 -15.56
CA LEU A 306 10.29 12.81 -16.11
C LEU A 306 11.71 13.43 -16.17
N ARG A 307 11.92 14.56 -15.49
CA ARG A 307 13.24 15.17 -15.34
C ARG A 307 13.84 14.76 -14.00
N LEU A 308 14.96 14.04 -14.02
CA LEU A 308 15.61 13.50 -12.82
C LEU A 308 15.87 14.55 -11.74
N THR A 309 16.46 15.70 -12.09
CA THR A 309 16.72 16.77 -11.12
C THR A 309 15.46 17.25 -10.40
N SER A 310 14.35 17.43 -11.13
CA SER A 310 13.08 17.85 -10.52
C SER A 310 12.46 16.76 -9.66
N PHE A 311 12.60 15.51 -10.08
CA PHE A 311 12.15 14.33 -9.35
C PHE A 311 12.88 14.20 -8.01
N LEU A 312 14.21 14.16 -8.05
CA LEU A 312 15.04 14.04 -6.84
C LEU A 312 14.92 15.26 -5.94
N ALA A 313 14.82 16.48 -6.50
CA ALA A 313 14.57 17.68 -5.73
C ALA A 313 13.27 17.61 -4.92
N THR A 314 12.24 16.93 -5.43
CA THR A 314 10.98 16.73 -4.68
C THR A 314 11.20 15.83 -3.47
N LEU A 315 11.91 14.71 -3.63
CA LEU A 315 12.22 13.80 -2.51
C LEU A 315 13.11 14.48 -1.47
N GLN A 316 14.12 15.22 -1.91
CA GLN A 316 15.01 15.98 -1.02
C GLN A 316 14.26 17.08 -0.25
N LEU A 317 13.29 17.74 -0.89
CA LEU A 317 12.47 18.74 -0.20
C LEU A 317 11.61 18.10 0.89
N ILE A 318 10.98 16.95 0.61
CA ILE A 318 10.18 16.21 1.59
C ILE A 318 11.05 15.78 2.77
N ASP A 319 12.23 15.21 2.50
CA ASP A 319 13.18 14.81 3.54
C ASP A 319 13.56 16.00 4.43
N ARG A 320 13.89 17.15 3.80
CA ARG A 320 14.21 18.38 4.54
C ARG A 320 13.05 18.91 5.39
N ILE A 321 11.82 18.88 4.86
CA ILE A 321 10.62 19.28 5.62
C ILE A 321 10.43 18.35 6.82
N CYS A 322 10.54 17.04 6.64
CA CYS A 322 10.45 16.07 7.72
C CYS A 322 11.52 16.30 8.78
N ALA A 323 12.79 16.48 8.37
CA ALA A 323 13.90 16.75 9.28
C ALA A 323 13.66 18.02 10.12
N VAL A 324 13.17 19.09 9.50
CA VAL A 324 12.83 20.33 10.20
C VAL A 324 11.68 20.11 11.18
N ALA A 325 10.61 19.43 10.78
CA ALA A 325 9.44 19.19 11.61
C ALA A 325 9.76 18.26 12.82
N ILE A 326 10.67 17.32 12.65
CA ILE A 326 11.14 16.44 13.74
C ILE A 326 12.05 17.18 14.70
N CYS A 327 13.00 17.99 14.19
CA CYS A 327 14.05 18.58 14.99
C CYS A 327 13.65 19.88 15.72
N LEU A 328 12.72 20.66 15.16
CA LEU A 328 12.33 21.95 15.72
C LEU A 328 11.07 21.85 16.57
N ASN A 329 10.99 22.69 17.59
CA ASN A 329 9.74 22.92 18.31
C ASN A 329 8.83 23.90 17.56
N ASP A 330 7.61 24.09 18.06
CA ASP A 330 6.61 24.94 17.42
C ASP A 330 7.03 26.41 17.30
N ASP A 331 7.71 26.96 18.31
CA ASP A 331 8.13 28.36 18.31
C ASP A 331 9.28 28.59 17.32
N GLU A 332 10.24 27.69 17.27
CA GLU A 332 11.33 27.72 16.30
C GLU A 332 10.78 27.61 14.87
N LEU A 333 9.81 26.72 14.64
CA LEU A 333 9.16 26.57 13.34
C LEU A 333 8.36 27.82 12.95
N LYS A 334 7.66 28.43 13.90
CA LYS A 334 6.94 29.70 13.67
C LYS A 334 7.87 30.85 13.28
N GLN A 335 9.09 30.87 13.80
CA GLN A 335 10.09 31.89 13.49
C GLN A 335 10.85 31.61 12.20
N MET A 336 10.90 30.35 11.74
CA MET A 336 11.64 29.96 10.53
C MET A 336 11.08 30.64 9.29
N SER A 337 11.86 31.46 8.63
CA SER A 337 11.56 32.02 7.32
C SER A 337 11.90 31.04 6.21
N TRP A 338 11.34 31.25 4.99
CA TRP A 338 11.72 30.46 3.82
C TRP A 338 13.23 30.54 3.52
N SER A 339 13.83 31.73 3.64
CA SER A 339 15.28 31.90 3.44
C SER A 339 16.12 31.10 4.43
N THR A 340 15.70 31.06 5.72
CA THR A 340 16.35 30.25 6.76
C THR A 340 16.22 28.75 6.42
N PHE A 341 15.04 28.31 5.99
CA PHE A 341 14.83 26.91 5.56
C PHE A 341 15.75 26.54 4.39
N VAL A 342 15.82 27.38 3.36
CA VAL A 342 16.63 27.16 2.16
C VAL A 342 18.12 27.18 2.46
N ALA A 343 18.59 28.04 3.35
CA ALA A 343 19.97 28.08 3.80
C ALA A 343 20.45 26.72 4.39
N GLY A 344 19.55 25.97 4.99
CA GLY A 344 19.82 24.62 5.48
C GLY A 344 19.75 23.51 4.45
N CYS A 345 19.57 23.79 3.15
CA CYS A 345 19.45 22.80 2.08
C CYS A 345 20.78 22.43 1.40
N GLY A 346 21.93 22.91 1.90
CA GLY A 346 23.23 22.73 1.24
C GLY A 346 23.64 21.30 0.93
N GLN A 347 23.12 20.33 1.69
CA GLN A 347 23.38 18.89 1.50
C GLN A 347 22.50 18.24 0.41
N TYR A 348 21.57 18.98 -0.19
CA TYR A 348 20.60 18.50 -1.18
C TYR A 348 20.88 19.17 -2.55
N PRO A 349 21.81 18.67 -3.35
CA PRO A 349 22.30 19.36 -4.55
C PRO A 349 21.22 19.57 -5.61
N GLU A 350 20.36 18.56 -5.86
CA GLU A 350 19.28 18.68 -6.85
C GLU A 350 18.20 19.64 -6.38
N LEU A 351 17.90 19.65 -5.08
CA LEU A 351 16.98 20.63 -4.48
C LEU A 351 17.51 22.06 -4.63
N VAL A 352 18.77 22.29 -4.27
CA VAL A 352 19.42 23.62 -4.43
C VAL A 352 19.39 24.09 -5.88
N GLN A 353 19.75 23.19 -6.81
CA GLN A 353 19.67 23.51 -8.25
C GLN A 353 18.24 23.88 -8.65
N TYR A 354 17.27 23.06 -8.27
CA TYR A 354 15.87 23.28 -8.64
C TYR A 354 15.28 24.56 -8.01
N LEU A 355 15.60 24.84 -6.75
CA LEU A 355 15.20 26.07 -6.08
C LEU A 355 15.76 27.32 -6.80
N LYS A 356 17.00 27.28 -7.27
CA LYS A 356 17.60 28.36 -8.10
C LYS A 356 16.83 28.53 -9.42
N GLU A 357 16.57 27.44 -10.14
CA GLU A 357 15.78 27.45 -11.39
C GLU A 357 14.39 28.04 -11.18
N ARG A 358 13.78 27.76 -10.03
CA ARG A 358 12.45 28.28 -9.66
C ARG A 358 12.47 29.68 -9.06
N ARG A 359 13.63 30.29 -8.85
CA ARG A 359 13.80 31.56 -8.13
C ARG A 359 13.19 31.49 -6.73
N LEU A 360 13.46 30.42 -6.03
CA LEU A 360 13.06 30.13 -4.64
C LEU A 360 14.27 30.04 -3.71
N TYR A 361 15.48 30.03 -4.27
CA TYR A 361 16.72 30.03 -3.54
C TYR A 361 17.11 31.49 -3.21
N ILE A 362 16.76 31.92 -1.99
CA ILE A 362 17.10 33.24 -1.47
C ILE A 362 18.27 33.03 -0.52
N ASN A 363 19.48 33.40 -0.94
CA ASN A 363 20.72 32.91 -0.34
C ASN A 363 21.48 33.91 0.51
N GLU A 364 21.12 35.21 0.47
CA GLU A 364 21.91 36.20 1.22
C GLU A 364 20.97 37.13 1.95
N PRO A 365 21.24 37.41 3.26
CA PRO A 365 20.71 38.63 3.84
C PRO A 365 21.27 39.78 3.00
N VAL A 366 20.41 40.58 2.42
CA VAL A 366 20.81 41.88 1.86
C VAL A 366 21.36 42.67 3.04
N THR A 367 22.68 42.72 3.16
CA THR A 367 23.31 43.62 4.12
C THR A 367 23.04 45.03 3.62
N ALA A 368 22.59 45.91 4.49
CA ALA A 368 22.28 47.30 4.16
C ALA A 368 23.49 48.12 3.61
N GLU A 369 24.63 47.49 3.40
CA GLU A 369 25.85 48.07 2.83
C GLU A 369 25.95 47.91 1.32
N ALA A 370 25.00 47.27 0.65
CA ALA A 370 24.97 47.12 -0.83
C ALA A 370 24.15 48.23 -1.56
N GLU A 371 23.65 49.24 -0.84
CA GLU A 371 23.01 50.42 -1.42
C GLU A 371 23.92 51.64 -1.35
N VAL A 372 25.05 51.64 -2.05
CA VAL A 372 25.82 52.86 -2.38
C VAL A 372 26.23 52.82 -3.84
#